data_07fd2b4645f7fe22ba33908f8aac0f7d
#
_entry.id   07fd2b4645f7fe22ba33908f8aac0f7d
#
_cell.length_a   1.000
_cell.length_b   1.000
_cell.length_c   1.000
_cell.angle_alpha   90.00
_cell.angle_beta   90.00
_cell.angle_gamma   90.00
#
_symmetry.space_group_name_H-M   'P 1'
#
loop_
_entity.id
_entity.type
_entity.pdbx_description
1 polymer ?
#
loop_
_entity_poly.entity_id
_entity_poly.type
_entity_poly.pdbx_seq_one_letter_code
_entity_poly.pdbx_strand_id
1 'polypeptide(L)'
;MSRKLSHIAPDWWDYTTLDSSLINDAAKLTERDLRQLSRPGFKVVMYDTLEDFYLAEALEYIAAWKQATADNPVGICGPIGPTEQLPLVARLVNELGLSLKHAHFWGMDEWYDEKTKKEVPVTHALSFERADRELFFNRIQKKLVMPEANLHFPKAKIADFVQTWHAGVRCAVMQGGQGDIKHWAFNDPLKRVGKYKDAPPSPAEYRKLGTRIVELHPITLSQNARTSGGGNITMVPKMAITVGPQETWLADKVSIWHAGAHDNPLGQRLTALMISKQIADSAVPMSLLADHPNVQFNYFRGGLGSCSVEMH
;
A
#
# COMPACT_ATOMS: atom_id res chain seq x y z
N MET A 1 -0.30 -11.06 -30.48
CA MET A 1 1.14 -10.76 -30.36
C MET A 1 1.60 -11.21 -28.98
N SER A 2 2.76 -11.85 -28.88
CA SER A 2 3.33 -12.20 -27.56
C SER A 2 3.71 -10.89 -26.84
N ARG A 3 3.44 -10.84 -25.54
CA ARG A 3 3.80 -9.72 -24.68
C ARG A 3 5.33 -9.63 -24.57
N LYS A 4 5.89 -8.41 -24.65
CA LYS A 4 7.35 -8.20 -24.55
C LYS A 4 7.90 -8.57 -23.18
N LEU A 5 9.21 -8.88 -23.12
CA LEU A 5 9.91 -9.11 -21.88
C LEU A 5 10.04 -7.82 -21.06
N SER A 6 10.16 -7.97 -19.74
CA SER A 6 10.51 -6.83 -18.88
C SER A 6 11.88 -6.26 -19.27
N HIS A 7 11.95 -4.93 -19.29
CA HIS A 7 13.21 -4.20 -19.48
C HIS A 7 14.09 -4.20 -18.24
N ILE A 8 13.52 -4.52 -17.06
CA ILE A 8 14.17 -4.43 -15.77
C ILE A 8 14.59 -5.82 -15.27
N ALA A 9 13.63 -6.75 -15.24
CA ALA A 9 13.80 -8.09 -14.71
C ALA A 9 13.07 -9.10 -15.63
N PRO A 10 13.79 -9.72 -16.61
CA PRO A 10 13.17 -10.58 -17.63
C PRO A 10 12.35 -11.75 -17.07
N ASP A 11 12.65 -12.16 -15.85
CA ASP A 11 11.91 -13.23 -15.16
C ASP A 11 10.63 -12.77 -14.46
N TRP A 12 10.26 -11.50 -14.63
CA TRP A 12 9.08 -10.91 -13.99
C TRP A 12 8.14 -10.28 -15.02
N TRP A 13 6.86 -10.15 -14.61
CA TRP A 13 5.89 -9.31 -15.27
C TRP A 13 5.82 -7.96 -14.56
N ASP A 14 6.29 -6.90 -15.18
CA ASP A 14 6.20 -5.55 -14.62
C ASP A 14 5.67 -4.55 -15.67
N TYR A 15 5.49 -3.29 -15.25
CA TYR A 15 4.91 -2.23 -16.07
C TYR A 15 5.65 -1.99 -17.39
N THR A 16 6.92 -2.35 -17.51
CA THR A 16 7.69 -2.18 -18.75
C THR A 16 7.25 -3.16 -19.85
N THR A 17 6.44 -4.15 -19.48
CA THR A 17 5.85 -5.10 -20.43
C THR A 17 4.55 -4.58 -21.05
N LEU A 18 4.02 -3.46 -20.59
CA LEU A 18 2.84 -2.79 -21.15
C LEU A 18 3.10 -2.24 -22.55
N ASP A 19 2.04 -1.86 -23.23
CA ASP A 19 2.13 -1.06 -24.46
C ASP A 19 2.77 0.30 -24.15
N SER A 20 3.76 0.67 -24.96
CA SER A 20 4.49 1.93 -24.80
C SER A 20 3.60 3.16 -25.00
N SER A 21 2.53 3.06 -25.79
CA SER A 21 1.56 4.15 -25.96
C SER A 21 0.90 4.51 -24.64
N LEU A 22 0.47 3.52 -23.84
CA LEU A 22 -0.15 3.75 -22.53
C LEU A 22 0.82 4.42 -21.55
N ILE A 23 2.10 3.98 -21.56
CA ILE A 23 3.15 4.57 -20.70
C ILE A 23 3.41 6.02 -21.14
N ASN A 24 3.51 6.27 -22.43
CA ASN A 24 3.74 7.60 -22.99
C ASN A 24 2.57 8.55 -22.75
N ASP A 25 1.33 8.06 -22.84
CA ASP A 25 0.13 8.85 -22.53
C ASP A 25 0.12 9.22 -21.04
N ALA A 26 0.47 8.28 -20.17
CA ALA A 26 0.57 8.57 -18.73
C ALA A 26 1.65 9.63 -18.44
N ALA A 27 2.82 9.52 -19.06
CA ALA A 27 3.93 10.45 -18.84
C ALA A 27 3.60 11.91 -19.24
N LYS A 28 2.64 12.09 -20.15
CA LYS A 28 2.21 13.43 -20.62
C LYS A 28 1.18 14.09 -19.70
N LEU A 29 0.58 13.35 -18.76
CA LEU A 29 -0.45 13.90 -17.88
C LEU A 29 0.10 15.03 -17.03
N THR A 30 -0.56 16.16 -17.09
CA THR A 30 -0.34 17.31 -16.21
C THR A 30 -1.10 17.14 -14.89
N GLU A 31 -0.84 18.01 -13.92
CA GLU A 31 -1.65 18.09 -12.70
C GLU A 31 -3.15 18.26 -13.01
N ARG A 32 -3.46 19.15 -13.96
CA ARG A 32 -4.84 19.40 -14.38
C ARG A 32 -5.50 18.14 -14.90
N ASP A 33 -4.78 17.36 -15.72
CA ASP A 33 -5.32 16.12 -16.29
C ASP A 33 -5.56 15.09 -15.17
N LEU A 34 -4.64 14.96 -14.21
CA LEU A 34 -4.81 14.06 -13.05
C LEU A 34 -6.09 14.36 -12.27
N ARG A 35 -6.41 15.65 -12.03
CA ARG A 35 -7.64 16.04 -11.34
C ARG A 35 -8.90 15.59 -12.09
N GLN A 36 -8.84 15.52 -13.42
CA GLN A 36 -9.96 15.13 -14.29
C GLN A 36 -10.13 13.60 -14.40
N LEU A 37 -9.22 12.80 -13.85
CA LEU A 37 -9.32 11.34 -13.89
C LEU A 37 -10.36 10.76 -12.95
N SER A 38 -10.93 11.55 -12.03
CA SER A 38 -11.99 11.09 -11.13
C SER A 38 -13.20 10.59 -11.91
N ARG A 39 -13.79 9.49 -11.42
CA ARG A 39 -15.02 8.88 -11.96
C ARG A 39 -15.80 8.22 -10.82
N PRO A 40 -17.03 7.75 -11.03
CA PRO A 40 -17.71 6.93 -10.04
C PRO A 40 -16.82 5.76 -9.56
N GLY A 41 -16.64 5.65 -8.26
CA GLY A 41 -15.76 4.65 -7.62
C GLY A 41 -14.27 5.00 -7.59
N PHE A 42 -13.82 6.07 -8.26
CA PHE A 42 -12.44 6.52 -8.21
C PHE A 42 -12.34 8.04 -8.04
N LYS A 43 -11.68 8.50 -7.00
CA LYS A 43 -11.50 9.92 -6.69
C LYS A 43 -10.03 10.30 -6.66
N VAL A 44 -9.68 11.43 -7.25
CA VAL A 44 -8.37 12.08 -7.16
C VAL A 44 -8.50 13.33 -6.30
N VAL A 45 -7.66 13.45 -5.28
CA VAL A 45 -7.61 14.60 -4.37
C VAL A 45 -6.20 15.17 -4.37
N MET A 46 -6.07 16.49 -4.38
CA MET A 46 -4.80 17.21 -4.34
C MET A 46 -4.72 18.07 -3.09
N TYR A 47 -3.58 18.04 -2.44
CA TYR A 47 -3.24 18.85 -1.28
C TYR A 47 -2.10 19.81 -1.63
N ASP A 48 -2.18 21.03 -1.14
CA ASP A 48 -1.21 22.09 -1.45
C ASP A 48 -0.02 22.08 -0.50
N THR A 49 -0.23 21.62 0.74
CA THR A 49 0.81 21.53 1.77
C THR A 49 0.96 20.10 2.26
N LEU A 50 2.16 19.74 2.77
CA LEU A 50 2.38 18.45 3.43
C LEU A 50 1.61 18.35 4.74
N GLU A 51 1.43 19.47 5.44
CA GLU A 51 0.66 19.53 6.68
C GLU A 51 -0.79 19.10 6.46
N ASP A 52 -1.47 19.68 5.45
CA ASP A 52 -2.84 19.31 5.12
C ASP A 52 -2.93 17.88 4.63
N PHE A 53 -1.93 17.43 3.85
CA PHE A 53 -1.85 16.07 3.32
C PHE A 53 -1.78 15.05 4.48
N TYR A 54 -0.80 15.17 5.39
CA TYR A 54 -0.66 14.23 6.50
C TYR A 54 -1.77 14.37 7.54
N LEU A 55 -2.31 15.58 7.75
CA LEU A 55 -3.47 15.77 8.61
C LEU A 55 -4.70 15.03 8.05
N ALA A 56 -4.97 15.15 6.76
CA ALA A 56 -6.07 14.44 6.12
C ALA A 56 -5.88 12.93 6.17
N GLU A 57 -4.66 12.44 5.99
CA GLU A 57 -4.30 11.02 6.11
C GLU A 57 -4.55 10.51 7.53
N ALA A 58 -4.13 11.27 8.55
CA ALA A 58 -4.37 10.94 9.96
C ALA A 58 -5.86 10.96 10.32
N LEU A 59 -6.62 11.91 9.76
CA LEU A 59 -8.06 12.02 10.01
C LEU A 59 -8.87 10.84 9.44
N GLU A 60 -8.38 10.10 8.45
CA GLU A 60 -9.04 8.85 8.03
C GLU A 60 -9.05 7.82 9.17
N TYR A 61 -7.97 7.69 9.94
CA TYR A 61 -7.92 6.83 11.13
C TYR A 61 -8.95 7.26 12.16
N ILE A 62 -8.98 8.55 12.47
CA ILE A 62 -9.91 9.11 13.46
C ILE A 62 -11.37 8.91 13.02
N ALA A 63 -11.67 9.18 11.74
CA ALA A 63 -13.01 9.04 11.19
C ALA A 63 -13.51 7.58 11.23
N ALA A 64 -12.64 6.62 10.95
CA ALA A 64 -12.96 5.21 11.02
C ALA A 64 -13.15 4.75 12.48
N TRP A 65 -12.21 5.02 13.35
CA TRP A 65 -12.25 4.53 14.74
C TRP A 65 -13.31 5.21 15.61
N LYS A 66 -13.74 6.42 15.28
CA LYS A 66 -14.93 7.03 15.92
C LYS A 66 -16.22 6.23 15.73
N GLN A 67 -16.29 5.38 14.74
CA GLN A 67 -17.45 4.54 14.45
C GLN A 67 -17.42 3.22 15.24
N ALA A 68 -16.28 2.87 15.86
CA ALA A 68 -16.12 1.60 16.54
C ALA A 68 -16.89 1.56 17.87
N THR A 69 -17.74 0.55 18.01
CA THR A 69 -18.50 0.25 19.24
C THR A 69 -18.38 -1.24 19.56
N ALA A 70 -18.87 -1.67 20.74
CA ALA A 70 -18.88 -3.08 21.10
C ALA A 70 -19.66 -3.95 20.11
N ASP A 71 -20.77 -3.42 19.57
CA ASP A 71 -21.65 -4.13 18.64
C ASP A 71 -21.24 -3.94 17.16
N ASN A 72 -20.34 -2.98 16.91
CA ASN A 72 -19.83 -2.69 15.54
C ASN A 72 -18.33 -2.36 15.64
N PRO A 73 -17.46 -3.35 15.82
CA PRO A 73 -16.02 -3.12 15.81
C PRO A 73 -15.56 -2.69 14.41
N VAL A 74 -14.71 -1.67 14.37
CA VAL A 74 -14.19 -1.08 13.12
C VAL A 74 -12.68 -1.04 13.15
N GLY A 75 -12.08 -1.44 12.06
CA GLY A 75 -10.65 -1.44 11.89
C GLY A 75 -10.17 -0.68 10.65
N ILE A 76 -8.87 -0.47 10.62
CA ILE A 76 -8.12 0.05 9.49
C ILE A 76 -6.98 -0.92 9.20
N CYS A 77 -6.71 -1.16 7.93
CA CYS A 77 -5.44 -1.73 7.49
C CYS A 77 -4.51 -0.59 7.08
N GLY A 78 -3.36 -0.48 7.74
CA GLY A 78 -2.43 0.62 7.54
C GLY A 78 -1.04 0.16 7.12
N PRO A 79 -0.31 0.98 6.34
CA PRO A 79 1.04 0.71 5.89
C PRO A 79 2.07 1.25 6.86
N ILE A 80 3.30 0.82 6.68
CA ILE A 80 4.49 1.57 7.02
C ILE A 80 5.08 2.14 5.73
N GLY A 81 4.67 3.36 5.42
CA GLY A 81 5.11 4.15 4.29
C GLY A 81 3.92 4.74 3.50
N PRO A 82 3.69 6.04 3.66
CA PRO A 82 4.38 7.00 4.54
C PRO A 82 4.16 6.70 6.05
N THR A 83 4.98 7.29 6.91
CA THR A 83 4.92 7.12 8.37
C THR A 83 4.66 8.41 9.14
N GLU A 84 4.71 9.54 8.46
CA GLU A 84 4.64 10.87 9.04
C GLU A 84 3.28 11.15 9.70
N GLN A 85 2.21 10.53 9.23
CA GLN A 85 0.88 10.64 9.81
C GLN A 85 0.76 9.89 11.15
N LEU A 86 1.53 8.83 11.39
CA LEU A 86 1.34 7.96 12.56
C LEU A 86 1.48 8.68 13.90
N PRO A 87 2.52 9.52 14.14
CA PRO A 87 2.60 10.34 15.35
C PRO A 87 1.43 11.33 15.49
N LEU A 88 0.93 11.83 14.35
CA LEU A 88 -0.21 12.75 14.34
C LEU A 88 -1.52 12.03 14.69
N VAL A 89 -1.71 10.79 14.22
CA VAL A 89 -2.84 9.95 14.64
C VAL A 89 -2.82 9.75 16.15
N ALA A 90 -1.66 9.39 16.73
CA ALA A 90 -1.53 9.20 18.18
C ALA A 90 -1.88 10.48 18.96
N ARG A 91 -1.39 11.63 18.47
CA ARG A 91 -1.69 12.94 19.05
C ARG A 91 -3.20 13.22 19.00
N LEU A 92 -3.84 13.05 17.86
CA LEU A 92 -5.28 13.29 17.70
C LEU A 92 -6.12 12.37 18.59
N VAL A 93 -5.76 11.08 18.70
CA VAL A 93 -6.43 10.15 19.63
C VAL A 93 -6.36 10.66 21.07
N ASN A 94 -5.18 11.12 21.49
CA ASN A 94 -4.98 11.64 22.86
C ASN A 94 -5.74 12.95 23.11
N GLU A 95 -5.65 13.91 22.20
CA GLU A 95 -6.30 15.24 22.34
C GLU A 95 -7.83 15.14 22.31
N LEU A 96 -8.37 14.25 21.45
CA LEU A 96 -9.80 14.02 21.36
C LEU A 96 -10.34 13.10 22.47
N GLY A 97 -9.47 12.48 23.26
CA GLY A 97 -9.88 11.48 24.26
C GLY A 97 -10.56 10.27 23.61
N LEU A 98 -10.19 9.92 22.37
CA LEU A 98 -10.83 8.84 21.62
C LEU A 98 -10.42 7.47 22.15
N SER A 99 -11.35 6.75 22.76
CA SER A 99 -11.09 5.38 23.20
C SER A 99 -11.03 4.43 22.02
N LEU A 100 -9.93 3.68 21.90
CA LEU A 100 -9.74 2.67 20.87
C LEU A 100 -10.10 1.25 21.34
N LYS A 101 -10.88 1.13 22.42
CA LYS A 101 -11.25 -0.16 23.05
C LYS A 101 -11.88 -1.15 22.05
N HIS A 102 -12.67 -0.66 21.11
CA HIS A 102 -13.40 -1.46 20.12
C HIS A 102 -12.88 -1.25 18.70
N ALA A 103 -11.81 -0.49 18.57
CA ALA A 103 -11.11 -0.29 17.31
C ALA A 103 -10.14 -1.44 17.04
N HIS A 104 -9.87 -1.70 15.77
CA HIS A 104 -8.92 -2.70 15.32
C HIS A 104 -7.92 -2.08 14.34
N PHE A 105 -6.76 -2.72 14.24
CA PHE A 105 -5.73 -2.36 13.27
C PHE A 105 -5.12 -3.62 12.65
N TRP A 106 -4.96 -3.61 11.33
CA TRP A 106 -4.17 -4.60 10.60
C TRP A 106 -2.93 -3.92 10.02
N GLY A 107 -1.74 -4.43 10.40
CA GLY A 107 -0.53 -4.12 9.67
C GLY A 107 -0.61 -4.71 8.27
N MET A 108 -0.15 -3.96 7.26
CA MET A 108 -0.27 -4.37 5.86
C MET A 108 0.77 -5.42 5.47
N ASP A 109 1.98 -5.29 5.98
CA ASP A 109 3.13 -6.11 5.61
C ASP A 109 4.02 -6.40 6.82
N GLU A 110 4.86 -7.43 6.72
CA GLU A 110 6.03 -7.64 7.57
C GLU A 110 7.11 -8.40 6.79
N TRP A 111 8.36 -8.18 7.11
CA TRP A 111 9.48 -8.89 6.53
C TRP A 111 9.52 -10.35 6.96
N TYR A 112 9.92 -11.23 6.03
CA TYR A 112 10.05 -12.66 6.27
C TYR A 112 11.51 -13.10 6.17
N ASP A 113 11.99 -13.81 7.19
CA ASP A 113 13.33 -14.39 7.22
C ASP A 113 13.31 -15.83 6.69
N GLU A 114 13.95 -16.04 5.55
CA GLU A 114 14.02 -17.35 4.90
C GLU A 114 14.77 -18.41 5.73
N LYS A 115 15.70 -17.99 6.60
CA LYS A 115 16.50 -18.91 7.42
C LYS A 115 15.68 -19.46 8.59
N THR A 116 15.00 -18.59 9.30
CA THR A 116 14.17 -18.95 10.45
C THR A 116 12.77 -19.42 10.07
N LYS A 117 12.34 -19.18 8.83
CA LYS A 117 10.99 -19.44 8.33
C LYS A 117 9.89 -18.69 9.13
N LYS A 118 10.22 -17.51 9.62
CA LYS A 118 9.35 -16.64 10.42
C LYS A 118 9.40 -15.21 9.93
N GLU A 119 8.46 -14.41 10.39
CA GLU A 119 8.59 -12.96 10.34
C GLU A 119 9.84 -12.50 11.09
N VAL A 120 10.41 -11.38 10.69
CA VAL A 120 11.51 -10.79 11.45
C VAL A 120 11.05 -10.44 12.87
N PRO A 121 11.93 -10.51 13.87
CA PRO A 121 11.55 -10.14 15.24
C PRO A 121 11.22 -8.62 15.31
N VAL A 122 10.34 -8.23 16.21
CA VAL A 122 9.97 -6.82 16.45
C VAL A 122 11.20 -5.95 16.79
N THR A 123 12.28 -6.54 17.25
CA THR A 123 13.55 -5.84 17.50
C THR A 123 14.37 -5.57 16.23
N HIS A 124 13.98 -6.13 15.09
CA HIS A 124 14.65 -5.90 13.82
C HIS A 124 14.49 -4.44 13.39
N ALA A 125 15.55 -3.81 12.89
CA ALA A 125 15.55 -2.39 12.54
C ALA A 125 14.50 -2.02 11.48
N LEU A 126 14.18 -2.95 10.58
CA LEU A 126 13.21 -2.77 9.50
C LEU A 126 11.82 -3.34 9.82
N SER A 127 11.56 -3.87 11.03
CA SER A 127 10.23 -4.43 11.36
C SER A 127 9.15 -3.36 11.26
N PHE A 128 8.10 -3.66 10.52
CA PHE A 128 6.94 -2.79 10.37
C PHE A 128 6.11 -2.75 11.65
N GLU A 129 5.92 -3.90 12.31
CA GLU A 129 5.28 -3.93 13.63
C GLU A 129 6.00 -3.03 14.64
N ARG A 130 7.34 -3.04 14.65
CA ARG A 130 8.11 -2.14 15.51
C ARG A 130 7.81 -0.67 15.21
N ALA A 131 7.82 -0.30 13.94
CA ALA A 131 7.58 1.08 13.53
C ALA A 131 6.18 1.55 13.93
N ASP A 132 5.13 0.73 13.71
CA ASP A 132 3.78 1.01 14.16
C ASP A 132 3.72 1.20 15.69
N ARG A 133 4.36 0.32 16.44
CA ARG A 133 4.37 0.43 17.90
C ARG A 133 5.08 1.69 18.40
N GLU A 134 6.27 1.99 17.87
CA GLU A 134 7.09 3.13 18.30
C GLU A 134 6.54 4.48 17.85
N LEU A 135 6.05 4.56 16.62
CA LEU A 135 5.56 5.82 16.05
C LEU A 135 4.12 6.14 16.45
N PHE A 136 3.35 5.12 16.80
CA PHE A 136 1.92 5.26 16.99
C PHE A 136 1.43 4.68 18.33
N PHE A 137 1.27 3.36 18.47
CA PHE A 137 0.53 2.75 19.59
C PHE A 137 1.13 3.07 20.97
N ASN A 138 2.46 3.07 21.11
CA ASN A 138 3.15 3.39 22.35
C ASN A 138 3.03 4.87 22.78
N ARG A 139 2.57 5.74 21.87
CA ARG A 139 2.36 7.17 22.13
C ARG A 139 0.95 7.50 22.60
N ILE A 140 0.03 6.53 22.56
CA ILE A 140 -1.33 6.69 23.02
C ILE A 140 -1.40 6.50 24.53
N GLN A 141 -2.19 7.35 25.21
CA GLN A 141 -2.43 7.25 26.64
C GLN A 141 -3.02 5.87 26.99
N LYS A 142 -2.54 5.21 28.06
CA LYS A 142 -2.95 3.85 28.46
C LYS A 142 -4.45 3.63 28.55
N LYS A 143 -5.22 4.66 28.95
CA LYS A 143 -6.70 4.59 29.05
C LYS A 143 -7.42 4.61 27.71
N LEU A 144 -6.73 5.01 26.63
CA LEU A 144 -7.29 5.16 25.28
C LEU A 144 -6.78 4.11 24.31
N VAL A 145 -5.64 3.46 24.60
CA VAL A 145 -4.95 2.56 23.69
C VAL A 145 -5.82 1.36 23.28
N MET A 146 -5.63 0.92 22.06
CA MET A 146 -6.23 -0.29 21.51
C MET A 146 -5.75 -1.52 22.28
N PRO A 147 -6.66 -2.47 22.65
CA PRO A 147 -6.25 -3.74 23.24
C PRO A 147 -5.30 -4.50 22.33
N GLU A 148 -4.31 -5.18 22.91
CA GLU A 148 -3.33 -5.97 22.13
C GLU A 148 -4.00 -7.02 21.24
N ALA A 149 -5.11 -7.60 21.66
CA ALA A 149 -5.89 -8.56 20.87
C ALA A 149 -6.51 -7.96 19.60
N ASN A 150 -6.58 -6.64 19.50
CA ASN A 150 -7.13 -5.92 18.36
C ASN A 150 -6.02 -5.40 17.40
N LEU A 151 -4.75 -5.64 17.75
CA LEU A 151 -3.60 -5.33 16.90
C LEU A 151 -3.20 -6.57 16.12
N HIS A 152 -3.40 -6.55 14.84
CA HIS A 152 -3.17 -7.69 13.95
C HIS A 152 -1.99 -7.40 13.03
N PHE A 153 -0.85 -8.00 13.30
CA PHE A 153 0.32 -7.89 12.44
C PHE A 153 0.54 -9.18 11.64
N PRO A 154 0.96 -9.10 10.37
CA PRO A 154 1.24 -10.27 9.56
C PRO A 154 2.31 -11.16 10.20
N LYS A 155 2.03 -12.46 10.29
CA LYS A 155 2.90 -13.47 10.84
C LYS A 155 3.08 -14.60 9.85
N ALA A 156 4.19 -15.35 9.96
CA ALA A 156 4.46 -16.51 9.10
C ALA A 156 3.36 -17.59 9.21
N LYS A 157 2.65 -17.64 10.35
CA LYS A 157 1.45 -18.45 10.53
C LYS A 157 0.23 -17.71 9.94
N ILE A 158 0.22 -17.60 8.61
CA ILE A 158 -0.71 -16.79 7.82
C ILE A 158 -2.18 -17.06 8.16
N ALA A 159 -2.54 -18.32 8.42
CA ALA A 159 -3.93 -18.70 8.71
C ALA A 159 -4.52 -17.93 9.91
N ASP A 160 -3.73 -17.71 10.96
CA ASP A 160 -4.17 -17.00 12.16
C ASP A 160 -4.42 -15.52 11.83
N PHE A 161 -3.56 -14.90 11.03
CA PHE A 161 -3.76 -13.52 10.57
C PHE A 161 -4.99 -13.39 9.66
N VAL A 162 -5.16 -14.30 8.70
CA VAL A 162 -6.33 -14.30 7.80
C VAL A 162 -7.63 -14.44 8.58
N GLN A 163 -7.67 -15.26 9.65
CA GLN A 163 -8.86 -15.41 10.48
C GLN A 163 -9.32 -14.09 11.11
N THR A 164 -8.40 -13.17 11.41
CA THR A 164 -8.76 -11.86 12.00
C THR A 164 -9.62 -11.00 11.03
N TRP A 165 -9.45 -11.16 9.74
CA TRP A 165 -10.27 -10.48 8.71
C TRP A 165 -11.71 -10.98 8.62
N HIS A 166 -11.97 -12.18 9.16
CA HIS A 166 -13.29 -12.82 9.15
C HIS A 166 -13.91 -12.89 10.54
N ALA A 167 -13.35 -12.17 11.53
CA ALA A 167 -13.81 -12.15 12.92
C ALA A 167 -14.96 -11.16 13.19
N GLY A 168 -15.66 -10.69 12.15
CA GLY A 168 -16.80 -9.77 12.28
C GLY A 168 -16.39 -8.30 12.47
N VAL A 169 -15.13 -7.97 12.26
CA VAL A 169 -14.64 -6.58 12.29
C VAL A 169 -14.72 -5.97 10.88
N ARG A 170 -15.36 -4.83 10.76
CA ARG A 170 -15.43 -4.09 9.49
C ARG A 170 -14.13 -3.33 9.22
N CYS A 171 -13.48 -3.58 8.10
CA CYS A 171 -12.35 -2.76 7.64
C CYS A 171 -12.89 -1.51 6.92
N ALA A 172 -12.87 -0.37 7.58
CA ALA A 172 -13.38 0.87 7.01
C ALA A 172 -12.47 1.43 5.91
N VAL A 173 -11.15 1.31 6.09
CA VAL A 173 -10.17 1.82 5.12
C VAL A 173 -8.97 0.88 5.07
N MET A 174 -8.55 0.55 3.87
CA MET A 174 -7.19 0.09 3.59
C MET A 174 -6.41 1.31 3.09
N GLN A 175 -5.51 1.81 3.92
CA GLN A 175 -4.69 2.97 3.61
C GLN A 175 -3.30 2.52 3.19
N GLY A 176 -2.70 3.14 2.19
CA GLY A 176 -1.36 2.77 1.75
C GLY A 176 -0.70 3.80 0.85
N GLY A 177 0.59 3.57 0.58
CA GLY A 177 1.33 4.24 -0.46
C GLY A 177 1.39 3.40 -1.75
N GLN A 178 2.01 3.97 -2.76
CA GLN A 178 2.34 3.25 -3.99
C GLN A 178 3.84 3.05 -4.09
N GLY A 179 4.28 1.80 -4.21
CA GLY A 179 5.68 1.50 -4.47
C GLY A 179 6.13 1.78 -5.91
N ASP A 180 7.44 1.86 -6.11
CA ASP A 180 8.05 2.15 -7.41
C ASP A 180 7.65 1.16 -8.50
N ILE A 181 7.37 -0.10 -8.15
CA ILE A 181 6.87 -1.13 -9.06
C ILE A 181 5.36 -1.01 -9.37
N LYS A 182 4.67 -0.01 -8.81
CA LYS A 182 3.22 0.27 -8.97
C LYS A 182 2.35 -0.79 -8.30
N HIS A 183 2.73 -1.14 -7.08
CA HIS A 183 1.97 -2.01 -6.18
C HIS A 183 1.35 -1.20 -5.02
N TRP A 184 0.42 -1.81 -4.31
CA TRP A 184 0.06 -1.50 -2.91
C TRP A 184 0.42 -2.70 -2.05
N ALA A 185 0.74 -2.49 -0.77
CA ALA A 185 1.39 -3.51 0.03
C ALA A 185 2.60 -4.10 -0.74
N PHE A 186 3.01 -5.31 -0.47
CA PHE A 186 3.98 -6.02 -1.32
C PHE A 186 3.30 -6.90 -2.39
N ASN A 187 2.19 -6.42 -2.96
CA ASN A 187 1.55 -7.08 -4.10
C ASN A 187 2.33 -6.80 -5.39
N ASP A 188 3.55 -7.30 -5.46
CA ASP A 188 4.41 -7.19 -6.65
C ASP A 188 3.82 -7.93 -7.86
N PRO A 189 4.16 -7.53 -9.10
CA PRO A 189 3.93 -8.37 -10.28
C PRO A 189 4.51 -9.76 -10.08
N LEU A 190 3.88 -10.79 -10.68
CA LEU A 190 4.36 -12.15 -10.50
C LEU A 190 5.51 -12.50 -11.44
N LYS A 191 6.28 -13.53 -11.05
CA LYS A 191 7.32 -14.11 -11.90
C LYS A 191 6.75 -14.82 -13.13
N ARG A 192 7.54 -14.84 -14.18
CA ARG A 192 7.28 -15.55 -15.45
C ARG A 192 7.61 -17.03 -15.33
N VAL A 193 6.91 -17.75 -14.47
CA VAL A 193 7.14 -19.17 -14.20
C VAL A 193 5.84 -19.97 -14.28
N GLY A 194 5.96 -21.27 -14.56
CA GLY A 194 4.82 -22.18 -14.61
C GLY A 194 3.75 -21.69 -15.60
N LYS A 195 2.50 -21.61 -15.15
CA LYS A 195 1.36 -21.19 -15.98
C LYS A 195 1.45 -19.73 -16.44
N TYR A 196 2.28 -18.92 -15.79
CA TYR A 196 2.48 -17.50 -16.12
C TYR A 196 3.74 -17.26 -16.95
N LYS A 197 4.32 -18.31 -17.57
CA LYS A 197 5.53 -18.19 -18.39
C LYS A 197 5.34 -17.26 -19.59
N ASP A 198 4.18 -17.35 -20.25
CA ASP A 198 3.93 -16.67 -21.53
C ASP A 198 3.00 -15.46 -21.41
N ALA A 199 2.25 -15.34 -20.31
CA ALA A 199 1.39 -14.21 -20.01
C ALA A 199 1.30 -13.98 -18.49
N PRO A 200 1.13 -12.72 -18.02
CA PRO A 200 0.85 -12.46 -16.62
C PRO A 200 -0.50 -13.06 -16.23
N PRO A 201 -0.76 -13.26 -14.91
CA PRO A 201 -2.09 -13.65 -14.47
C PRO A 201 -3.13 -12.64 -14.95
N SER A 202 -4.31 -13.13 -15.30
CA SER A 202 -5.44 -12.23 -15.53
C SER A 202 -5.77 -11.44 -14.26
N PRO A 203 -6.42 -10.27 -14.36
CA PRO A 203 -6.87 -9.50 -13.19
C PRO A 203 -7.69 -10.35 -12.21
N ALA A 204 -8.56 -11.21 -12.73
CA ALA A 204 -9.41 -12.10 -11.94
C ALA A 204 -8.60 -13.17 -11.18
N GLU A 205 -7.52 -13.70 -11.79
CA GLU A 205 -6.62 -14.65 -11.11
C GLU A 205 -5.78 -13.95 -10.04
N TYR A 206 -5.24 -12.76 -10.34
CA TYR A 206 -4.43 -12.02 -9.39
C TYR A 206 -5.27 -11.61 -8.17
N ARG A 207 -6.52 -11.19 -8.34
CA ARG A 207 -7.44 -10.85 -7.25
C ARG A 207 -7.79 -11.99 -6.32
N LYS A 208 -7.56 -13.23 -6.71
CA LYS A 208 -7.73 -14.41 -5.82
C LYS A 208 -6.57 -14.64 -4.87
N LEU A 209 -5.51 -13.83 -4.97
CA LEU A 209 -4.39 -13.93 -4.04
C LEU A 209 -4.79 -13.32 -2.70
N GLY A 210 -4.70 -14.12 -1.64
CA GLY A 210 -4.85 -13.66 -0.25
C GLY A 210 -3.51 -13.30 0.38
N THR A 211 -3.54 -13.07 1.68
CA THR A 211 -2.32 -12.89 2.49
C THR A 211 -1.36 -14.04 2.26
N ARG A 212 -0.10 -13.71 1.98
CA ARG A 212 0.90 -14.71 1.58
C ARG A 212 2.34 -14.25 1.82
N ILE A 213 3.25 -15.21 1.84
CA ILE A 213 4.69 -14.94 1.75
C ILE A 213 5.03 -14.71 0.28
N VAL A 214 5.76 -13.64 -0.01
CA VAL A 214 6.15 -13.23 -1.36
C VAL A 214 7.65 -13.02 -1.46
N GLU A 215 8.22 -13.35 -2.62
CA GLU A 215 9.53 -12.85 -3.03
C GLU A 215 9.32 -11.48 -3.68
N LEU A 216 10.22 -10.54 -3.38
CA LEU A 216 10.09 -9.16 -3.81
C LEU A 216 10.78 -8.91 -5.16
N HIS A 217 10.14 -8.09 -5.98
CA HIS A 217 10.70 -7.63 -7.25
C HIS A 217 11.98 -6.81 -7.02
N PRO A 218 13.00 -6.88 -7.89
CA PRO A 218 14.24 -6.11 -7.75
C PRO A 218 14.03 -4.60 -7.55
N ILE A 219 13.04 -4.00 -8.19
CA ILE A 219 12.66 -2.59 -7.95
C ILE A 219 12.19 -2.37 -6.50
N THR A 220 11.36 -3.26 -5.98
CA THR A 220 10.89 -3.18 -4.59
C THR A 220 12.04 -3.26 -3.61
N LEU A 221 13.01 -4.15 -3.85
CA LEU A 221 14.23 -4.23 -3.04
C LEU A 221 15.06 -2.94 -3.13
N SER A 222 15.26 -2.41 -4.33
CA SER A 222 15.99 -1.16 -4.55
C SER A 222 15.32 0.04 -3.89
N GLN A 223 13.99 0.13 -3.98
CA GLN A 223 13.21 1.16 -3.30
C GLN A 223 13.42 1.10 -1.79
N ASN A 224 13.25 -0.07 -1.17
CA ASN A 224 13.40 -0.23 0.27
C ASN A 224 14.85 0.00 0.73
N ALA A 225 15.85 -0.33 -0.08
CA ALA A 225 17.24 0.03 0.19
C ALA A 225 17.40 1.54 0.24
N ARG A 226 16.82 2.28 -0.71
CA ARG A 226 16.88 3.75 -0.77
C ARG A 226 16.12 4.41 0.38
N THR A 227 14.91 3.95 0.69
CA THR A 227 14.03 4.60 1.65
C THR A 227 14.31 4.23 3.11
N SER A 228 14.80 3.03 3.36
CA SER A 228 14.92 2.48 4.72
C SER A 228 16.27 1.81 5.01
N GLY A 229 17.01 1.40 3.98
CA GLY A 229 18.28 0.68 4.13
C GLY A 229 19.53 1.54 3.97
N GLY A 230 19.42 2.87 3.92
CA GLY A 230 20.56 3.78 3.71
C GLY A 230 21.28 3.54 2.38
N GLY A 231 20.60 3.03 1.36
CA GLY A 231 21.15 2.67 0.06
C GLY A 231 21.76 1.24 0.02
N ASN A 232 21.82 0.55 1.14
CA ASN A 232 22.41 -0.79 1.23
C ASN A 232 21.35 -1.89 0.98
N ILE A 233 21.27 -2.36 -0.25
CA ILE A 233 20.30 -3.38 -0.66
C ILE A 233 20.51 -4.73 0.08
N THR A 234 21.72 -5.02 0.58
CA THR A 234 21.99 -6.26 1.30
C THR A 234 21.32 -6.32 2.67
N MET A 235 20.89 -5.17 3.19
CA MET A 235 20.15 -5.06 4.46
C MET A 235 18.66 -5.29 4.31
N VAL A 236 18.12 -5.29 3.08
CA VAL A 236 16.70 -5.48 2.81
C VAL A 236 16.39 -6.96 2.66
N PRO A 237 15.46 -7.52 3.45
CA PRO A 237 15.02 -8.91 3.26
C PRO A 237 14.40 -9.09 1.86
N LYS A 238 14.67 -10.27 1.26
CA LYS A 238 14.16 -10.57 -0.09
C LYS A 238 12.72 -11.03 -0.11
N MET A 239 12.20 -11.38 1.05
CA MET A 239 10.86 -11.94 1.22
C MET A 239 10.06 -11.14 2.24
N ALA A 240 8.76 -11.12 2.05
CA ALA A 240 7.84 -10.47 2.97
C ALA A 240 6.54 -11.28 3.11
N ILE A 241 5.79 -11.00 4.17
CA ILE A 241 4.40 -11.42 4.34
C ILE A 241 3.56 -10.18 4.02
N THR A 242 2.55 -10.30 3.17
CA THR A 242 1.76 -9.17 2.71
C THR A 242 0.28 -9.52 2.65
N VAL A 243 -0.58 -8.57 2.99
CA VAL A 243 -2.01 -8.69 2.68
C VAL A 243 -2.21 -8.80 1.19
N GLY A 244 -3.19 -9.59 0.78
CA GLY A 244 -3.48 -9.80 -0.63
C GLY A 244 -4.66 -8.96 -1.14
N PRO A 245 -4.94 -9.06 -2.44
CA PRO A 245 -6.16 -8.50 -3.00
C PRO A 245 -7.43 -9.00 -2.30
N GLN A 246 -7.50 -10.25 -1.83
CA GLN A 246 -8.69 -10.76 -1.15
C GLN A 246 -9.05 -9.90 0.06
N GLU A 247 -8.09 -9.59 0.92
CA GLU A 247 -8.29 -8.74 2.09
C GLU A 247 -8.56 -7.29 1.69
N THR A 248 -7.91 -6.81 0.61
CA THR A 248 -8.14 -5.46 0.09
C THR A 248 -9.60 -5.23 -0.31
N TRP A 249 -10.26 -6.23 -0.92
CA TRP A 249 -11.66 -6.14 -1.32
C TRP A 249 -12.65 -6.29 -0.15
N LEU A 250 -12.17 -6.58 1.07
CA LEU A 250 -12.99 -6.53 2.29
C LEU A 250 -13.05 -5.11 2.88
N ALA A 251 -12.20 -4.19 2.44
CA ALA A 251 -12.23 -2.81 2.91
C ALA A 251 -13.34 -2.01 2.21
N ASP A 252 -14.03 -1.15 2.95
CA ASP A 252 -15.06 -0.25 2.37
C ASP A 252 -14.46 0.80 1.43
N LYS A 253 -13.20 1.17 1.69
CA LYS A 253 -12.43 2.15 0.93
C LYS A 253 -10.97 1.73 0.82
N VAL A 254 -10.38 1.94 -0.35
CA VAL A 254 -8.92 1.93 -0.54
C VAL A 254 -8.44 3.36 -0.73
N SER A 255 -7.52 3.81 0.12
CA SER A 255 -7.00 5.17 0.13
C SER A 255 -5.49 5.15 -0.08
N ILE A 256 -5.03 5.65 -1.22
CA ILE A 256 -3.61 5.66 -1.59
C ILE A 256 -3.07 7.09 -1.49
N TRP A 257 -1.93 7.22 -0.79
CA TRP A 257 -1.32 8.50 -0.44
C TRP A 257 0.02 8.65 -1.14
N HIS A 258 0.14 9.69 -1.98
CA HIS A 258 1.30 9.99 -2.81
C HIS A 258 1.97 11.27 -2.30
N ALA A 259 2.86 11.14 -1.34
CA ALA A 259 3.62 12.28 -0.82
C ALA A 259 4.69 12.79 -1.80
N GLY A 260 5.05 11.98 -2.79
CA GLY A 260 6.09 12.32 -3.77
C GLY A 260 7.51 12.22 -3.23
N ALA A 261 7.69 11.78 -1.98
CA ALA A 261 9.00 11.72 -1.33
C ALA A 261 10.01 10.76 -2.03
N HIS A 262 9.55 9.94 -2.96
CA HIS A 262 10.35 8.90 -3.61
C HIS A 262 10.43 9.04 -5.13
N ASP A 263 10.08 10.22 -5.66
CA ASP A 263 10.24 10.59 -7.07
C ASP A 263 9.78 9.50 -8.05
N ASN A 264 8.49 9.14 -7.98
CA ASN A 264 7.88 8.20 -8.91
C ASN A 264 6.78 8.88 -9.77
N PRO A 265 7.13 9.95 -10.53
CA PRO A 265 6.15 10.74 -11.28
C PRO A 265 5.35 9.92 -12.29
N LEU A 266 6.02 9.00 -12.99
CA LEU A 266 5.37 8.11 -13.96
C LEU A 266 4.39 7.15 -13.24
N GLY A 267 4.79 6.56 -12.11
CA GLY A 267 3.93 5.64 -11.38
C GLY A 267 2.63 6.28 -10.93
N GLN A 268 2.71 7.48 -10.36
CA GLN A 268 1.57 8.27 -9.92
C GLN A 268 0.57 8.52 -11.06
N ARG A 269 1.07 8.84 -12.26
CA ARG A 269 0.25 9.13 -13.44
C ARG A 269 -0.29 7.86 -14.10
N LEU A 270 0.54 6.84 -14.26
CA LEU A 270 0.19 5.60 -14.93
C LEU A 270 -0.94 4.86 -14.21
N THR A 271 -0.84 4.71 -12.90
CA THR A 271 -1.84 4.00 -12.12
C THR A 271 -3.17 4.75 -12.06
N ALA A 272 -3.15 6.08 -11.90
CA ALA A 272 -4.35 6.89 -11.95
C ALA A 272 -5.04 6.81 -13.32
N LEU A 273 -4.26 6.88 -14.43
CA LEU A 273 -4.79 6.74 -15.79
C LEU A 273 -5.43 5.38 -16.01
N MET A 274 -4.73 4.31 -15.60
CA MET A 274 -5.24 2.94 -15.77
C MET A 274 -6.53 2.72 -14.99
N ILE A 275 -6.59 3.17 -13.72
CA ILE A 275 -7.79 3.06 -12.89
C ILE A 275 -8.94 3.87 -13.49
N SER A 276 -8.68 5.11 -13.92
CA SER A 276 -9.69 5.97 -14.54
C SER A 276 -10.26 5.36 -15.82
N LYS A 277 -9.40 4.81 -16.67
CA LYS A 277 -9.79 4.14 -17.93
C LYS A 277 -10.28 2.69 -17.73
N GLN A 278 -10.34 2.20 -16.50
CA GLN A 278 -10.71 0.81 -16.19
C GLN A 278 -9.81 -0.24 -16.89
N ILE A 279 -8.52 0.08 -17.02
CA ILE A 279 -7.51 -0.82 -17.57
C ILE A 279 -6.88 -1.57 -16.39
N ALA A 280 -7.31 -2.81 -16.14
CA ALA A 280 -6.72 -3.67 -15.12
C ALA A 280 -5.67 -4.60 -15.73
N ASP A 281 -4.45 -4.58 -15.21
CA ASP A 281 -3.34 -5.41 -15.67
C ASP A 281 -2.43 -5.78 -14.49
N SER A 282 -2.20 -7.07 -14.25
CA SER A 282 -1.43 -7.56 -13.11
C SER A 282 0.08 -7.26 -13.20
N ALA A 283 0.58 -6.78 -14.34
CA ALA A 283 1.93 -6.22 -14.43
C ALA A 283 2.04 -4.80 -13.81
N VAL A 284 0.90 -4.20 -13.50
CA VAL A 284 0.73 -2.99 -12.71
C VAL A 284 -0.31 -3.30 -11.64
N PRO A 285 0.04 -3.98 -10.54
CA PRO A 285 -0.94 -4.47 -9.57
C PRO A 285 -1.88 -3.39 -9.06
N MET A 286 -1.39 -2.16 -8.84
CA MET A 286 -2.23 -1.02 -8.44
C MET A 286 -3.40 -0.77 -9.41
N SER A 287 -3.26 -1.09 -10.69
CA SER A 287 -4.32 -0.92 -11.70
C SER A 287 -5.55 -1.81 -11.44
N LEU A 288 -5.38 -2.89 -10.70
CA LEU A 288 -6.47 -3.80 -10.34
C LEU A 288 -7.52 -3.12 -9.45
N LEU A 289 -7.14 -2.05 -8.76
CA LEU A 289 -8.08 -1.22 -7.99
C LEU A 289 -9.15 -0.54 -8.88
N ALA A 290 -9.00 -0.58 -10.19
CA ALA A 290 -10.02 -0.10 -11.14
C ALA A 290 -11.42 -0.71 -10.90
N ASP A 291 -11.46 -1.93 -10.36
CA ASP A 291 -12.71 -2.66 -10.08
C ASP A 291 -13.15 -2.58 -8.60
N HIS A 292 -12.38 -1.91 -7.74
CA HIS A 292 -12.81 -1.67 -6.37
C HIS A 292 -13.85 -0.54 -6.34
N PRO A 293 -14.96 -0.68 -5.59
CA PRO A 293 -16.09 0.27 -5.65
C PRO A 293 -15.75 1.66 -5.09
N ASN A 294 -14.70 1.80 -4.28
CA ASN A 294 -14.37 3.06 -3.60
C ASN A 294 -12.86 3.21 -3.43
N VAL A 295 -12.22 3.86 -4.39
CA VAL A 295 -10.78 4.14 -4.42
C VAL A 295 -10.54 5.63 -4.39
N GLN A 296 -9.62 6.09 -3.55
CA GLN A 296 -9.19 7.47 -3.52
C GLN A 296 -7.66 7.55 -3.64
N PHE A 297 -7.18 8.33 -4.60
CA PHE A 297 -5.78 8.71 -4.70
C PHE A 297 -5.61 10.14 -4.18
N ASN A 298 -4.70 10.29 -3.24
CA ASN A 298 -4.38 11.54 -2.55
C ASN A 298 -2.97 11.96 -2.96
N TYR A 299 -2.81 13.17 -3.47
CA TYR A 299 -1.54 13.67 -3.95
C TYR A 299 -1.13 14.93 -3.18
N PHE A 300 0.11 14.98 -2.73
CA PHE A 300 0.75 16.24 -2.44
C PHE A 300 1.21 16.87 -3.77
N ARG A 301 0.73 18.09 -4.07
CA ARG A 301 1.00 18.75 -5.35
C ARG A 301 2.50 18.93 -5.62
N GLY A 302 3.25 19.37 -4.60
CA GLY A 302 4.70 19.54 -4.68
C GLY A 302 5.49 18.26 -4.93
N GLY A 303 4.86 17.09 -4.70
CA GLY A 303 5.45 15.77 -4.91
C GLY A 303 5.16 15.14 -6.27
N LEU A 304 4.43 15.80 -7.16
CA LEU A 304 4.07 15.21 -8.46
C LEU A 304 5.26 15.00 -9.40
N GLY A 305 6.31 15.78 -9.28
CA GLY A 305 7.49 15.69 -10.13
C GLY A 305 7.21 15.80 -11.65
N SER A 306 8.25 15.74 -12.46
CA SER A 306 8.19 15.75 -13.92
C SER A 306 8.50 14.36 -14.47
N CYS A 307 7.85 14.00 -15.59
CA CYS A 307 8.22 12.84 -16.41
C CYS A 307 9.14 13.22 -17.60
N SER A 308 9.63 14.45 -17.64
CA SER A 308 10.60 14.87 -18.65
C SER A 308 11.88 14.06 -18.54
N VAL A 309 12.39 13.63 -19.69
CA VAL A 309 13.68 12.93 -19.76
C VAL A 309 14.75 13.99 -20.04
N GLU A 310 15.46 14.39 -18.99
CA GLU A 310 16.50 15.42 -19.07
C GLU A 310 17.64 15.11 -18.07
N MET A 311 18.84 15.60 -18.40
CA MET A 311 19.99 15.56 -17.49
C MET A 311 19.85 16.69 -16.46
N HIS A 312 20.04 16.36 -15.18
CA HIS A 312 20.02 17.31 -14.07
C HIS A 312 21.42 17.71 -13.64
#